data_aa712e7d58410c6d7f6b21107839f28e
#
_entry.id   aa712e7d58410c6d7f6b21107839f28e
#
_cell.length_a   1.000
_cell.length_b   1.000
_cell.length_c   1.000
_cell.angle_alpha   90.00
_cell.angle_beta   90.00
_cell.angle_gamma   90.00
#
_symmetry.space_group_name_H-M   'P 1'
#
loop_
_entity.id
_entity.type
_entity.pdbx_description
1 polymer ?
#
loop_
_entity_poly.entity_id
_entity_poly.type
_entity_poly.pdbx_seq_one_letter_code
_entity_poly.pdbx_strand_id
1 'polypeptide(L)'
;MKEELRKELMKIRNNLSESELLEKSKQIKKRLYEMKEFQQASAILFYVSYDNEVYTHDMIKECISKKNIVVPITDKQKRRLILSKLDNWDDLTIGSYNILEPKKDKIKPVSIDDVDLIVVPGVGFDEKGNRLGHGKGYYDNLLNHSNALKIALAFEFQIVENIPTEKHDIPVDKIVTEKRIIDCQR
;
A
#
# COMPACT_ATOMS: atom_id res chain seq x y z
N MET A 1 20.43 -9.27 -7.11
CA MET A 1 20.21 -9.13 -5.66
C MET A 1 18.76 -8.72 -5.34
N LYS A 2 18.23 -7.58 -5.78
CA LYS A 2 16.80 -7.22 -5.61
C LYS A 2 15.85 -8.28 -6.21
N GLU A 3 16.15 -8.79 -7.38
CA GLU A 3 15.31 -9.77 -8.07
C GLU A 3 15.24 -11.13 -7.35
N GLU A 4 16.36 -11.59 -6.80
CA GLU A 4 16.42 -12.84 -6.03
C GLU A 4 15.64 -12.72 -4.73
N LEU A 5 15.81 -11.61 -4.00
CA LEU A 5 15.08 -11.31 -2.78
C LEU A 5 13.57 -11.21 -3.06
N ARG A 6 13.20 -10.58 -4.16
CA ARG A 6 11.80 -10.49 -4.60
C ARG A 6 11.20 -11.86 -4.84
N LYS A 7 11.90 -12.74 -5.55
CA LYS A 7 11.45 -14.12 -5.81
C LYS A 7 11.28 -14.92 -4.53
N GLU A 8 12.23 -14.81 -3.61
CA GLU A 8 12.19 -15.49 -2.31
C GLU A 8 10.97 -15.06 -1.49
N LEU A 9 10.79 -13.76 -1.29
CA LEU A 9 9.68 -13.20 -0.51
C LEU A 9 8.32 -13.48 -1.16
N MET A 10 8.23 -13.40 -2.48
CA MET A 10 7.01 -13.76 -3.22
C MET A 10 6.66 -15.23 -3.04
N LYS A 11 7.65 -16.12 -3.05
CA LYS A 11 7.44 -17.55 -2.81
C LYS A 11 6.84 -17.81 -1.43
N ILE A 12 7.39 -17.15 -0.39
CA ILE A 12 6.85 -17.28 0.98
C ILE A 12 5.42 -16.75 1.03
N ARG A 13 5.18 -15.58 0.45
CA ARG A 13 3.84 -14.95 0.43
C ARG A 13 2.81 -15.81 -0.28
N ASN A 14 3.18 -16.43 -1.41
CA ASN A 14 2.29 -17.30 -2.18
C ASN A 14 1.96 -18.63 -1.47
N ASN A 15 2.73 -19.00 -0.46
CA ASN A 15 2.46 -20.18 0.37
C ASN A 15 1.53 -19.92 1.54
N LEU A 16 1.13 -18.67 1.80
CA LEU A 16 0.12 -18.38 2.81
C LEU A 16 -1.23 -18.96 2.38
N SER A 17 -1.91 -19.63 3.31
CA SER A 17 -3.31 -19.98 3.12
C SER A 17 -4.18 -18.73 3.16
N GLU A 18 -5.36 -18.78 2.55
CA GLU A 18 -6.33 -17.67 2.61
C GLU A 18 -6.68 -17.31 4.06
N SER A 19 -6.88 -18.32 4.90
CA SER A 19 -7.19 -18.14 6.32
C SER A 19 -6.06 -17.45 7.09
N GLU A 20 -4.81 -17.83 6.86
CA GLU A 20 -3.63 -17.17 7.45
C GLU A 20 -3.50 -15.71 6.99
N LEU A 21 -3.68 -15.49 5.70
CA LEU A 21 -3.62 -14.14 5.12
C LEU A 21 -4.67 -13.22 5.74
N LEU A 22 -5.92 -13.66 5.83
CA LEU A 22 -7.02 -12.88 6.39
C LEU A 22 -6.84 -12.62 7.89
N GLU A 23 -6.38 -13.61 8.65
CA GLU A 23 -6.14 -13.45 10.09
C GLU A 23 -5.00 -12.45 10.36
N LYS A 24 -3.89 -12.59 9.67
CA LYS A 24 -2.76 -11.64 9.77
C LYS A 24 -3.16 -10.23 9.33
N SER A 25 -3.90 -10.11 8.24
CA SER A 25 -4.41 -8.83 7.74
C SER A 25 -5.36 -8.16 8.73
N LYS A 26 -6.17 -8.93 9.43
CA LYS A 26 -7.05 -8.43 10.49
C LYS A 26 -6.26 -7.84 11.67
N GLN A 27 -5.18 -8.49 12.07
CA GLN A 27 -4.29 -7.97 13.12
C GLN A 27 -3.58 -6.68 12.69
N ILE A 28 -3.14 -6.62 11.43
CA ILE A 28 -2.55 -5.42 10.83
C ILE A 28 -3.56 -4.28 10.82
N LYS A 29 -4.78 -4.55 10.38
CA LYS A 29 -5.88 -3.56 10.39
C LYS A 29 -6.12 -2.98 11.78
N LYS A 30 -6.19 -3.83 12.79
CA LYS A 30 -6.38 -3.41 14.19
C LYS A 30 -5.28 -2.43 14.62
N ARG A 31 -4.00 -2.77 14.37
CA ARG A 31 -2.88 -1.89 14.71
C ARG A 31 -2.94 -0.56 13.96
N LEU A 32 -3.24 -0.61 12.66
CA LEU A 32 -3.37 0.59 11.84
C LEU A 32 -4.43 1.53 12.40
N TYR A 33 -5.60 1.00 12.76
CA TYR A 33 -6.72 1.80 13.27
C TYR A 33 -6.45 2.42 14.65
N GLU A 34 -5.57 1.83 15.44
CA GLU A 34 -5.16 2.36 16.75
C GLU A 34 -4.12 3.48 16.64
N MET A 35 -3.50 3.66 15.47
CA MET A 35 -2.51 4.73 15.28
C MET A 35 -3.19 6.10 15.21
N LYS A 36 -2.65 7.06 15.98
CA LYS A 36 -3.16 8.45 15.99
C LYS A 36 -3.10 9.08 14.61
N GLU A 37 -2.03 8.84 13.89
CA GLU A 37 -1.81 9.37 12.52
C GLU A 37 -2.92 8.90 11.58
N PHE A 38 -3.31 7.62 11.68
CA PHE A 38 -4.40 7.07 10.89
C PHE A 38 -5.75 7.68 11.29
N GLN A 39 -6.01 7.77 12.59
CA GLN A 39 -7.26 8.33 13.12
C GLN A 39 -7.45 9.79 12.72
N GLN A 40 -6.39 10.58 12.70
CA GLN A 40 -6.41 12.02 12.40
C GLN A 40 -6.42 12.31 10.89
N ALA A 41 -5.97 11.39 10.05
CA ALA A 41 -5.93 11.58 8.61
C ALA A 41 -7.35 11.71 8.04
N SER A 42 -7.58 12.73 7.22
CA SER A 42 -8.86 12.98 6.54
C SER A 42 -8.92 12.32 5.17
N ALA A 43 -7.85 12.41 4.41
CA ALA A 43 -7.73 11.85 3.07
C ALA A 43 -6.63 10.79 3.03
N ILE A 44 -7.00 9.55 2.74
CA ILE A 44 -6.09 8.40 2.75
C ILE A 44 -6.07 7.73 1.38
N LEU A 45 -4.88 7.60 0.82
CA LEU A 45 -4.66 6.76 -0.36
C LEU A 45 -4.40 5.32 0.09
N PHE A 46 -5.29 4.42 -0.31
CA PHE A 46 -5.13 2.99 -0.15
C PHE A 46 -4.78 2.32 -1.47
N TYR A 47 -3.85 1.37 -1.45
CA TYR A 47 -3.81 0.39 -2.52
C TYR A 47 -4.98 -0.59 -2.36
N VAL A 48 -5.58 -1.01 -3.46
CA VAL A 48 -6.60 -2.05 -3.44
C VAL A 48 -5.88 -3.39 -3.57
N SER A 49 -5.81 -4.14 -2.48
CA SER A 49 -5.00 -5.35 -2.40
C SER A 49 -5.37 -6.37 -3.47
N TYR A 50 -4.35 -6.98 -4.01
CA TYR A 50 -4.42 -7.96 -5.06
C TYR A 50 -3.59 -9.18 -4.67
N ASP A 51 -4.03 -10.36 -5.09
CA ASP A 51 -3.34 -11.60 -4.80
C ASP A 51 -3.09 -11.80 -3.29
N ASN A 52 -1.87 -12.11 -2.88
CA ASN A 52 -1.51 -12.41 -1.49
C ASN A 52 -0.92 -11.19 -0.73
N GLU A 53 -1.25 -9.98 -1.15
CA GLU A 53 -0.92 -8.77 -0.40
C GLU A 53 -1.70 -8.70 0.92
N VAL A 54 -1.22 -7.92 1.89
CA VAL A 54 -2.03 -7.59 3.07
C VAL A 54 -3.38 -7.05 2.59
N TYR A 55 -4.45 -7.68 3.06
CA TYR A 55 -5.81 -7.46 2.58
C TYR A 55 -6.35 -6.10 3.02
N THR A 56 -6.64 -5.24 2.06
CA THR A 56 -7.12 -3.87 2.33
C THR A 56 -8.58 -3.64 2.00
N HIS A 57 -9.27 -4.60 1.39
CA HIS A 57 -10.65 -4.41 0.95
C HIS A 57 -11.58 -4.03 2.10
N ASP A 58 -11.50 -4.73 3.23
CA ASP A 58 -12.33 -4.41 4.40
C ASP A 58 -11.99 -3.05 4.99
N MET A 59 -10.69 -2.68 5.01
CA MET A 59 -10.26 -1.36 5.47
C MET A 59 -10.89 -0.25 4.63
N ILE A 60 -10.86 -0.39 3.31
CA ILE A 60 -11.45 0.58 2.38
C ILE A 60 -12.96 0.68 2.59
N LYS A 61 -13.66 -0.45 2.64
CA LYS A 61 -15.12 -0.50 2.85
C LYS A 61 -15.54 0.16 4.17
N GLU A 62 -14.80 -0.09 5.24
CA GLU A 62 -15.10 0.46 6.56
C GLU A 62 -14.80 1.96 6.65
N CYS A 63 -13.77 2.43 5.96
CA CYS A 63 -13.33 3.82 6.02
C CYS A 63 -14.07 4.76 5.06
N ILE A 64 -14.67 4.22 4.02
CA ILE A 64 -15.25 5.02 2.91
C ILE A 64 -16.35 6.00 3.37
N SER A 65 -17.09 5.67 4.42
CA SER A 65 -18.13 6.52 5.01
C SER A 65 -17.60 7.54 6.04
N LYS A 66 -16.35 7.39 6.46
CA LYS A 66 -15.76 8.17 7.58
C LYS A 66 -14.64 9.09 7.13
N LYS A 67 -14.00 8.77 6.03
CA LYS A 67 -12.81 9.47 5.52
C LYS A 67 -12.90 9.62 4.00
N ASN A 68 -12.10 10.52 3.46
CA ASN A 68 -11.92 10.64 2.01
C ASN A 68 -10.95 9.54 1.55
N ILE A 69 -11.49 8.48 1.00
CA ILE A 69 -10.68 7.38 0.47
C ILE A 69 -10.32 7.65 -0.97
N VAL A 70 -9.03 7.52 -1.26
CA VAL A 70 -8.43 7.68 -2.59
C VAL A 70 -7.79 6.35 -2.99
N VAL A 71 -7.95 5.96 -4.23
CA VAL A 71 -7.37 4.74 -4.78
C VAL A 71 -6.61 5.02 -6.08
N PRO A 72 -5.58 4.22 -6.40
CA PRO A 72 -4.78 4.46 -7.59
C PRO A 72 -5.38 3.80 -8.84
N ILE A 73 -5.16 4.43 -9.98
CA ILE A 73 -5.40 3.88 -11.31
C ILE A 73 -4.05 3.83 -12.03
N THR A 74 -3.72 2.69 -12.62
CA THR A 74 -2.46 2.54 -13.35
C THR A 74 -2.56 3.11 -14.76
N ASP A 75 -1.78 4.15 -15.04
CA ASP A 75 -1.56 4.68 -16.38
C ASP A 75 -0.28 4.06 -16.95
N LYS A 76 -0.46 2.99 -17.73
CA LYS A 76 0.67 2.24 -18.32
C LYS A 76 1.45 3.05 -19.34
N GLN A 77 0.80 3.94 -20.09
CA GLN A 77 1.44 4.75 -21.12
C GLN A 77 2.41 5.74 -20.52
N LYS A 78 1.98 6.45 -19.47
CA LYS A 78 2.79 7.47 -18.80
C LYS A 78 3.59 6.91 -17.61
N ARG A 79 3.47 5.62 -17.33
CA ARG A 79 4.14 4.94 -16.22
C ARG A 79 3.94 5.62 -14.87
N ARG A 80 2.70 6.01 -14.58
CA ARG A 80 2.33 6.70 -13.35
C ARG A 80 1.03 6.16 -12.77
N LEU A 81 0.76 6.52 -11.54
CA LEU A 81 -0.53 6.32 -10.90
C LEU A 81 -1.36 7.59 -11.00
N ILE A 82 -2.61 7.45 -11.42
CA ILE A 82 -3.63 8.50 -11.33
C ILE A 82 -4.42 8.23 -10.07
N LEU A 83 -4.73 9.26 -9.29
CA LEU A 83 -5.46 9.14 -8.05
C LEU A 83 -6.92 9.51 -8.25
N SER A 84 -7.82 8.71 -7.71
CA SER A 84 -9.26 8.94 -7.76
C SER A 84 -9.89 8.79 -6.39
N LYS A 85 -10.77 9.71 -6.04
CA LYS A 85 -11.65 9.53 -4.89
C LYS A 85 -12.56 8.33 -5.12
N LEU A 86 -12.81 7.56 -4.08
CA LEU A 86 -13.72 6.43 -4.09
C LEU A 86 -14.84 6.68 -3.08
N ASP A 87 -16.08 6.81 -3.56
CA ASP A 87 -17.25 7.05 -2.70
C ASP A 87 -18.02 5.77 -2.38
N ASN A 88 -17.94 4.77 -3.25
CA ASN A 88 -18.63 3.49 -3.08
C ASN A 88 -17.73 2.36 -3.56
N TRP A 89 -17.66 1.27 -2.79
CA TRP A 89 -16.92 0.07 -3.17
C TRP A 89 -17.36 -0.49 -4.54
N ASP A 90 -18.67 -0.43 -4.83
CA ASP A 90 -19.23 -0.95 -6.08
C ASP A 90 -18.85 -0.12 -7.31
N ASP A 91 -18.21 1.04 -7.13
CA ASP A 91 -17.65 1.83 -8.22
C ASP A 91 -16.34 1.25 -8.79
N LEU A 92 -15.82 0.19 -8.17
CA LEU A 92 -14.61 -0.51 -8.62
C LEU A 92 -14.95 -1.62 -9.63
N THR A 93 -14.01 -1.82 -10.56
CA THR A 93 -14.02 -2.91 -11.53
C THR A 93 -12.60 -3.40 -11.77
N ILE A 94 -12.45 -4.59 -12.36
CA ILE A 94 -11.12 -5.14 -12.67
C ILE A 94 -10.44 -4.26 -13.72
N GLY A 95 -9.28 -3.72 -13.37
CA GLY A 95 -8.45 -2.87 -14.21
C GLY A 95 -7.11 -3.50 -14.58
N SER A 96 -6.09 -2.67 -14.68
CA SER A 96 -4.73 -3.09 -15.01
C SER A 96 -4.16 -4.09 -13.99
N TYR A 97 -3.48 -5.11 -14.46
CA TYR A 97 -2.85 -6.16 -13.64
C TYR A 97 -3.83 -6.93 -12.75
N ASN A 98 -5.09 -7.04 -13.14
CA ASN A 98 -6.18 -7.64 -12.34
C ASN A 98 -6.45 -6.94 -11.01
N ILE A 99 -6.01 -5.71 -10.86
CA ILE A 99 -6.26 -4.89 -9.67
C ILE A 99 -7.57 -4.13 -9.87
N LEU A 100 -8.39 -4.04 -8.82
CA LEU A 100 -9.62 -3.26 -8.87
C LEU A 100 -9.29 -1.76 -8.97
N GLU A 101 -9.93 -1.10 -9.91
CA GLU A 101 -9.81 0.33 -10.17
C GLU A 101 -11.20 0.95 -10.35
N PRO A 102 -11.38 2.26 -10.13
CA PRO A 102 -12.64 2.92 -10.44
C PRO A 102 -13.09 2.71 -11.89
N LYS A 103 -14.37 2.46 -12.08
CA LYS A 103 -14.99 2.47 -13.41
C LYS A 103 -14.77 3.81 -14.08
N LYS A 104 -14.67 3.85 -15.41
CA LYS A 104 -14.35 5.06 -16.17
C LYS A 104 -15.26 6.25 -15.86
N ASP A 105 -16.57 6.00 -15.69
CA ASP A 105 -17.56 7.03 -15.36
C ASP A 105 -17.59 7.40 -13.87
N LYS A 106 -16.81 6.74 -13.04
CA LYS A 106 -16.71 6.95 -11.60
C LYS A 106 -15.38 7.58 -11.17
N ILE A 107 -14.51 7.89 -12.11
CA ILE A 107 -13.21 8.52 -11.81
C ILE A 107 -13.44 9.95 -11.33
N LYS A 108 -12.93 10.26 -10.15
CA LYS A 108 -12.92 11.60 -9.54
C LYS A 108 -11.48 11.98 -9.21
N PRO A 109 -10.76 12.64 -10.12
CA PRO A 109 -9.33 12.93 -9.94
C PRO A 109 -9.04 13.69 -8.66
N VAL A 110 -7.97 13.28 -7.98
CA VAL A 110 -7.45 13.89 -6.75
C VAL A 110 -5.97 14.18 -6.94
N SER A 111 -5.53 15.36 -6.50
CA SER A 111 -4.11 15.68 -6.43
C SER A 111 -3.45 14.92 -5.28
N ILE A 112 -2.20 14.49 -5.47
CA ILE A 112 -1.40 13.90 -4.39
C ILE A 112 -1.21 14.87 -3.21
N ASP A 113 -1.24 16.17 -3.46
CA ASP A 113 -1.12 17.19 -2.42
C ASP A 113 -2.32 17.23 -1.46
N ASP A 114 -3.46 16.68 -1.87
CA ASP A 114 -4.67 16.60 -1.04
C ASP A 114 -4.74 15.31 -0.20
N VAL A 115 -3.73 14.47 -0.25
CA VAL A 115 -3.64 13.21 0.51
C VAL A 115 -2.81 13.41 1.76
N ASP A 116 -3.37 13.06 2.92
CA ASP A 116 -2.70 13.20 4.23
C ASP A 116 -1.82 12.00 4.57
N LEU A 117 -2.25 10.80 4.14
CA LEU A 117 -1.62 9.55 4.47
C LEU A 117 -1.70 8.59 3.28
N ILE A 118 -0.59 7.93 3.00
CA ILE A 118 -0.51 6.90 1.96
C ILE A 118 -0.25 5.56 2.62
N VAL A 119 -1.13 4.60 2.36
CA VAL A 119 -0.92 3.19 2.70
C VAL A 119 -0.18 2.54 1.53
N VAL A 120 1.04 2.11 1.78
CA VAL A 120 2.01 1.70 0.76
C VAL A 120 2.13 0.18 0.70
N PRO A 121 1.97 -0.45 -0.48
CA PRO A 121 2.23 -1.87 -0.67
C PRO A 121 3.72 -2.14 -0.92
N GLY A 122 4.13 -3.40 -0.75
CA GLY A 122 5.49 -3.82 -1.12
C GLY A 122 5.69 -5.31 -1.01
N VAL A 123 6.76 -5.78 -1.62
CA VAL A 123 7.18 -7.18 -1.56
C VAL A 123 8.04 -7.43 -0.31
N GLY A 124 8.87 -6.46 0.06
CA GLY A 124 9.71 -6.53 1.23
C GLY A 124 10.08 -5.15 1.77
N PHE A 125 10.49 -5.11 3.02
CA PHE A 125 10.88 -3.89 3.72
C PHE A 125 12.04 -4.17 4.66
N ASP A 126 12.80 -3.13 5.01
CA ASP A 126 13.71 -3.18 6.14
C ASP A 126 13.27 -2.17 7.23
N GLU A 127 13.87 -2.24 8.40
CA GLU A 127 13.48 -1.38 9.53
C GLU A 127 13.86 0.10 9.33
N LYS A 128 14.63 0.42 8.31
CA LYS A 128 14.92 1.81 7.90
C LYS A 128 13.83 2.39 7.00
N GLY A 129 12.84 1.57 6.62
CA GLY A 129 11.76 1.97 5.72
C GLY A 129 12.06 1.76 4.25
N ASN A 130 13.20 1.19 3.90
CA ASN A 130 13.49 0.88 2.51
C ASN A 130 12.52 -0.18 1.99
N ARG A 131 12.06 0.00 0.76
CA ARG A 131 10.99 -0.79 0.19
C ARG A 131 11.44 -1.52 -1.09
N LEU A 132 11.10 -2.79 -1.17
CA LEU A 132 11.21 -3.59 -2.38
C LEU A 132 9.83 -3.70 -3.01
N GLY A 133 9.61 -3.03 -4.14
CA GLY A 133 8.36 -3.12 -4.91
C GLY A 133 8.42 -4.24 -5.95
N HIS A 134 7.40 -4.23 -6.85
CA HIS A 134 7.32 -5.20 -7.96
C HIS A 134 8.25 -4.89 -9.14
N GLY A 135 9.05 -3.82 -9.07
CA GLY A 135 10.04 -3.47 -10.09
C GLY A 135 9.55 -2.52 -11.19
N LYS A 136 8.33 -2.01 -11.11
CA LYS A 136 7.75 -1.11 -12.13
C LYS A 136 7.87 0.38 -11.80
N GLY A 137 8.19 0.73 -10.57
CA GLY A 137 8.47 2.10 -10.14
C GLY A 137 7.26 3.01 -9.95
N TYR A 138 6.03 2.51 -10.03
CA TYR A 138 4.82 3.32 -9.91
C TYR A 138 4.72 4.05 -8.56
N TYR A 139 4.99 3.33 -7.46
CA TYR A 139 4.91 3.93 -6.12
C TYR A 139 6.11 4.84 -5.83
N ASP A 140 7.32 4.51 -6.27
CA ASP A 140 8.47 5.39 -6.07
C ASP A 140 8.26 6.74 -6.77
N ASN A 141 7.70 6.73 -7.97
CA ASN A 141 7.31 7.94 -8.68
C ASN A 141 6.28 8.76 -7.88
N LEU A 142 5.20 8.09 -7.43
CA LEU A 142 4.15 8.74 -6.64
C LEU A 142 4.69 9.32 -5.33
N LEU A 143 5.43 8.51 -4.58
CA LEU A 143 5.95 8.87 -3.26
C LEU A 143 6.95 10.03 -3.33
N ASN A 144 7.71 10.11 -4.40
CA ASN A 144 8.67 11.21 -4.62
C ASN A 144 8.00 12.58 -4.73
N HIS A 145 6.72 12.64 -5.12
CA HIS A 145 5.95 13.87 -5.28
C HIS A 145 5.02 14.15 -4.09
N SER A 146 5.14 13.40 -3.00
CA SER A 146 4.22 13.51 -1.87
C SER A 146 4.92 13.87 -0.56
N ASN A 147 4.32 14.79 0.18
CA ASN A 147 4.67 15.08 1.57
C ASN A 147 3.81 14.34 2.59
N ALA A 148 2.85 13.52 2.12
CA ALA A 148 2.00 12.72 3.00
C ALA A 148 2.80 11.71 3.82
N LEU A 149 2.28 11.34 4.99
CA LEU A 149 2.84 10.26 5.81
C LEU A 149 2.70 8.94 5.05
N LYS A 150 3.77 8.17 5.00
CA LYS A 150 3.86 6.91 4.27
C LYS A 150 3.89 5.75 5.27
N ILE A 151 2.80 4.98 5.33
CA ILE A 151 2.68 3.80 6.19
C ILE A 151 2.58 2.56 5.31
N ALA A 152 3.55 1.66 5.43
CA ALA A 152 3.50 0.38 4.75
C ALA A 152 2.73 -0.66 5.57
N LEU A 153 2.00 -1.52 4.90
CA LEU A 153 1.45 -2.73 5.47
C LEU A 153 2.24 -3.93 4.97
N ALA A 154 2.68 -4.77 5.90
CA ALA A 154 3.50 -5.93 5.57
C ALA A 154 3.22 -7.07 6.55
N PHE A 155 3.39 -8.31 6.08
CA PHE A 155 3.53 -9.45 6.99
C PHE A 155 4.93 -9.42 7.60
N GLU A 156 5.08 -9.91 8.83
CA GLU A 156 6.38 -9.88 9.52
C GLU A 156 7.49 -10.56 8.73
N PHE A 157 7.20 -11.63 7.99
CA PHE A 157 8.22 -12.29 7.14
C PHE A 157 8.73 -11.41 5.99
N GLN A 158 8.03 -10.33 5.64
CA GLN A 158 8.48 -9.36 4.62
C GLN A 158 9.53 -8.37 5.17
N ILE A 159 9.74 -8.37 6.49
CA ILE A 159 10.78 -7.54 7.12
C ILE A 159 12.10 -8.27 7.04
N VAL A 160 13.05 -7.69 6.31
CA VAL A 160 14.39 -8.25 6.10
C VAL A 160 15.45 -7.32 6.70
N GLU A 161 16.67 -7.82 6.83
CA GLU A 161 17.76 -7.07 7.45
C GLU A 161 18.13 -5.81 6.65
N ASN A 162 18.17 -5.92 5.32
CA ASN A 162 18.55 -4.82 4.45
C ASN A 162 17.97 -4.95 3.04
N ILE A 163 17.39 -3.88 2.55
CA ILE A 163 16.95 -3.76 1.16
C ILE A 163 17.98 -2.93 0.39
N PRO A 164 18.54 -3.44 -0.72
CA PRO A 164 19.40 -2.62 -1.58
C PRO A 164 18.63 -1.43 -2.14
N THR A 165 19.19 -0.23 -1.96
CA THR A 165 18.54 1.02 -2.37
C THR A 165 19.22 1.66 -3.56
N GLU A 166 18.45 2.41 -4.32
CA GLU A 166 18.87 3.29 -5.41
C GLU A 166 18.45 4.74 -5.09
N LYS A 167 19.01 5.70 -5.83
CA LYS A 167 18.82 7.13 -5.56
C LYS A 167 17.35 7.59 -5.64
N HIS A 168 16.54 6.89 -6.43
CA HIS A 168 15.12 7.21 -6.66
C HIS A 168 14.17 6.45 -5.74
N ASP A 169 14.68 5.51 -4.95
CA ASP A 169 13.85 4.75 -4.01
C ASP A 169 13.43 5.65 -2.83
N ILE A 170 12.14 5.68 -2.55
CA ILE A 170 11.57 6.51 -1.47
C ILE A 170 11.20 5.60 -0.31
N PRO A 171 11.81 5.80 0.87
CA PRO A 171 11.49 5.01 2.05
C PRO A 171 10.13 5.39 2.63
N VAL A 172 9.52 4.45 3.36
CA VAL A 172 8.30 4.70 4.14
C VAL A 172 8.65 5.22 5.53
N ASP A 173 7.69 5.84 6.18
CA ASP A 173 7.88 6.43 7.52
C ASP A 173 7.62 5.41 8.62
N LYS A 174 6.63 4.56 8.43
CA LYS A 174 6.24 3.49 9.38
C LYS A 174 5.86 2.22 8.65
N ILE A 175 6.00 1.09 9.32
CA ILE A 175 5.56 -0.20 8.83
C ILE A 175 4.68 -0.86 9.90
N VAL A 176 3.51 -1.35 9.49
CA VAL A 176 2.60 -2.10 10.37
C VAL A 176 2.59 -3.55 9.95
N THR A 177 2.96 -4.44 10.88
CA THR A 177 2.90 -5.88 10.70
C THR A 177 1.86 -6.51 11.65
N GLU A 178 1.58 -7.79 11.51
CA GLU A 178 0.73 -8.52 12.45
C GLU A 178 1.34 -8.64 13.85
N LYS A 179 2.64 -8.33 14.00
CA LYS A 179 3.35 -8.42 15.27
C LYS A 179 3.67 -7.09 15.92
N ARG A 180 3.90 -6.03 15.12
CA ARG A 180 4.43 -4.76 15.64
C ARG A 180 4.21 -3.59 14.69
N ILE A 181 4.44 -2.39 15.21
CA ILE A 181 4.60 -1.17 14.42
C ILE A 181 6.07 -0.79 14.46
N ILE A 182 6.66 -0.54 13.30
CA ILE A 182 8.04 -0.12 13.14
C ILE A 182 8.07 1.37 12.79
N ASP A 183 8.70 2.18 13.62
CA ASP A 183 9.07 3.55 13.29
C ASP A 183 10.39 3.52 12.53
N CYS A 184 10.35 3.89 11.25
CA CYS A 184 11.53 3.82 10.40
C CYS A 184 12.46 5.01 10.68
N GLN A 185 13.60 4.72 11.27
CA GLN A 185 14.63 5.72 11.55
C GLN A 185 15.54 5.87 10.34
N ARG A 186 15.77 7.09 9.94
CA ARG A 186 16.66 7.47 8.82
C ARG A 186 17.95 8.07 9.34
#